data_9956129e1281007e3cf8bd76944007b2
#
_entry.id   9956129e1281007e3cf8bd76944007b2
#
_cell.length_a   1.000
_cell.length_b   1.000
_cell.length_c   1.000
_cell.angle_alpha   90.00
_cell.angle_beta   90.00
_cell.angle_gamma   90.00
#
_symmetry.space_group_name_H-M   'P 1'
#
loop_
_entity.id
_entity.type
_entity.pdbx_description
1 polymer ?
#
loop_
_entity_poly.entity_id
_entity_poly.type
_entity_poly.pdbx_seq_one_letter_code
_entity_poly.pdbx_strand_id
1 'polypeptide(L)'
;LTFRFFRPVLFQEYPAYTLRGLLGYALIRLLHPELAAGEDPPADSPFWRIFKPRLERRDKGAAPHLFLLDCAAGPGFGTALRARLRTFGRAVELTPLLIEAFKNHGAVGFGESPPTPYELDAAPVHVPPPPWTDRWRPAGSRAWLLEFTTPAQLSVGVQTLEGSKRRIQLHKPRRDEAPLFFLGRPVDEFPGRMIDAQLALHATAWAAARNLREMCAASGVQYEQNADAVTAAIWDETEITRVSLGIVSDTPSPKRSIALDGIVGRIEFDAPPELERLLRIGELTGVGARKFEGCGRIKLSTAK
;
A
#
# COMPACT_ATOMS: atom_id res chain seq x y z
N LEU A 1 10.36 -1.71 -13.95
CA LEU A 1 10.67 -0.41 -14.53
C LEU A 1 12.03 0.05 -14.03
N THR A 2 12.92 0.44 -14.92
CA THR A 2 14.21 1.06 -14.58
C THR A 2 14.27 2.41 -15.27
N PHE A 3 14.25 3.48 -14.49
CA PHE A 3 14.45 4.85 -14.97
C PHE A 3 15.95 5.13 -14.95
N ARG A 4 16.52 5.58 -16.06
CA ARG A 4 17.92 5.99 -16.19
C ARG A 4 17.96 7.49 -16.48
N PHE A 5 18.48 8.26 -15.55
CA PHE A 5 18.53 9.73 -15.64
C PHE A 5 19.81 10.19 -16.30
N PHE A 6 19.74 11.19 -17.15
CA PHE A 6 20.90 11.76 -17.85
C PHE A 6 21.84 12.55 -16.92
N ARG A 7 21.38 12.90 -15.72
CA ARG A 7 22.19 13.48 -14.64
C ARG A 7 21.66 13.01 -13.27
N PRO A 8 22.46 13.11 -12.19
CA PRO A 8 21.99 12.72 -10.87
C PRO A 8 20.74 13.49 -10.44
N VAL A 9 19.76 12.78 -9.89
CA VAL A 9 18.52 13.32 -9.34
C VAL A 9 18.50 13.05 -7.84
N LEU A 10 18.04 14.03 -7.06
CA LEU A 10 17.77 13.83 -5.64
C LEU A 10 16.45 13.08 -5.47
N PHE A 11 16.53 11.85 -5.00
CA PHE A 11 15.35 11.10 -4.59
C PHE A 11 14.96 11.51 -3.17
N GLN A 12 13.67 11.79 -3.00
CA GLN A 12 13.08 12.00 -1.67
C GLN A 12 12.91 10.66 -0.95
N GLU A 13 12.53 10.70 0.32
CA GLU A 13 12.35 9.53 1.15
C GLU A 13 11.36 8.49 0.57
N TYR A 14 10.35 8.97 -0.19
CA TYR A 14 9.32 8.11 -0.82
C TYR A 14 9.21 8.39 -2.33
N PRO A 15 10.15 7.89 -3.15
CA PRO A 15 10.15 8.15 -4.60
C PRO A 15 8.89 7.65 -5.32
N ALA A 16 8.20 6.64 -4.77
CA ALA A 16 6.93 6.14 -5.32
C ALA A 16 5.83 7.22 -5.36
N TYR A 17 5.82 8.13 -4.39
CA TYR A 17 4.90 9.28 -4.39
C TYR A 17 5.15 10.19 -5.60
N THR A 18 6.41 10.54 -5.84
CA THR A 18 6.82 11.36 -6.99
C THR A 18 6.52 10.67 -8.31
N LEU A 19 6.83 9.36 -8.42
CA LEU A 19 6.51 8.57 -9.61
C LEU A 19 5.01 8.49 -9.89
N ARG A 20 4.18 8.39 -8.85
CA ARG A 20 2.73 8.42 -9.01
C ARG A 20 2.23 9.75 -9.58
N GLY A 21 2.73 10.87 -9.06
CA GLY A 21 2.44 12.19 -9.58
C GLY A 21 2.86 12.32 -11.05
N LEU A 22 4.10 11.92 -11.35
CA LEU A 22 4.64 11.91 -12.71
C LEU A 22 3.78 11.05 -13.66
N LEU A 23 3.36 9.84 -13.23
CA LEU A 23 2.47 9.00 -14.02
C LEU A 23 1.13 9.68 -14.32
N GLY A 24 0.57 10.40 -13.33
CA GLY A 24 -0.67 11.16 -13.52
C GLY A 24 -0.52 12.21 -14.61
N TYR A 25 0.51 13.04 -14.53
CA TYR A 25 0.81 14.03 -15.56
C TYR A 25 1.10 13.41 -16.91
N ALA A 26 1.90 12.37 -16.96
CA ALA A 26 2.27 11.65 -18.16
C ALA A 26 1.05 11.07 -18.88
N LEU A 27 0.14 10.48 -18.10
CA LEU A 27 -1.07 9.87 -18.63
C LEU A 27 -2.05 10.93 -19.16
N ILE A 28 -2.22 12.06 -18.46
CA ILE A 28 -3.04 13.17 -18.96
C ILE A 28 -2.49 13.67 -20.27
N ARG A 29 -1.20 13.93 -20.36
CA ARG A 29 -0.56 14.41 -21.62
C ARG A 29 -0.67 13.41 -22.76
N LEU A 30 -0.62 12.12 -22.48
CA LEU A 30 -0.75 11.09 -23.49
C LEU A 30 -2.19 10.98 -24.02
N LEU A 31 -3.18 11.06 -23.12
CA LEU A 31 -4.59 10.89 -23.46
C LEU A 31 -5.26 12.18 -23.93
N HIS A 32 -4.78 13.32 -23.45
CA HIS A 32 -5.38 14.64 -23.62
C HIS A 32 -4.28 15.69 -23.86
N PRO A 33 -3.56 15.61 -24.98
CA PRO A 33 -2.46 16.55 -25.29
C PRO A 33 -2.92 18.01 -25.44
N GLU A 34 -4.21 18.22 -25.66
CA GLU A 34 -4.85 19.54 -25.80
C GLU A 34 -5.05 20.27 -24.48
N LEU A 35 -5.01 19.56 -23.32
CA LEU A 35 -5.25 20.19 -22.03
C LEU A 35 -4.05 21.00 -21.54
N ALA A 36 -4.32 22.18 -20.99
CA ALA A 36 -3.30 22.96 -20.29
C ALA A 36 -2.82 22.29 -19.00
N ALA A 37 -1.63 22.67 -18.53
CA ALA A 37 -1.08 22.12 -17.29
C ALA A 37 -1.97 22.48 -16.09
N GLY A 38 -2.46 21.45 -15.39
CA GLY A 38 -3.33 21.60 -14.21
C GLY A 38 -4.82 21.50 -14.50
N GLU A 39 -5.22 21.38 -15.76
CA GLU A 39 -6.62 21.10 -16.11
C GLU A 39 -6.98 19.64 -15.85
N ASP A 40 -8.21 19.44 -15.36
CA ASP A 40 -8.75 18.10 -15.12
C ASP A 40 -9.18 17.45 -16.46
N PRO A 41 -8.89 16.16 -16.67
CA PRO A 41 -9.38 15.42 -17.83
C PRO A 41 -10.91 15.32 -17.88
N PRO A 42 -11.52 15.16 -19.08
CA PRO A 42 -12.94 14.90 -19.22
C PRO A 42 -13.43 13.76 -18.32
N ALA A 43 -14.68 13.83 -17.85
CA ALA A 43 -15.23 12.89 -16.85
C ALA A 43 -15.25 11.43 -17.31
N ASP A 44 -15.29 11.16 -18.61
CA ASP A 44 -15.27 9.84 -19.24
C ASP A 44 -13.86 9.34 -19.57
N SER A 45 -12.84 10.16 -19.30
CA SER A 45 -11.43 9.79 -19.56
C SER A 45 -11.01 8.49 -18.86
N PRO A 46 -10.26 7.61 -19.54
CA PRO A 46 -9.63 6.44 -18.93
C PRO A 46 -8.75 6.78 -17.73
N PHE A 47 -8.23 8.01 -17.64
CA PHE A 47 -7.49 8.52 -16.49
C PHE A 47 -8.23 8.28 -15.17
N TRP A 48 -9.53 8.56 -15.12
CA TRP A 48 -10.32 8.42 -13.90
C TRP A 48 -10.50 6.97 -13.46
N ARG A 49 -10.53 6.04 -14.42
CA ARG A 49 -10.59 4.59 -14.11
C ARG A 49 -9.33 4.11 -13.38
N ILE A 50 -8.20 4.77 -13.62
CA ILE A 50 -6.90 4.43 -13.05
C ILE A 50 -6.68 5.18 -11.73
N PHE A 51 -6.84 6.52 -11.75
CA PHE A 51 -6.44 7.40 -10.63
C PHE A 51 -7.54 7.67 -9.61
N LYS A 52 -8.80 7.66 -10.03
CA LYS A 52 -9.96 7.86 -9.15
C LYS A 52 -11.10 6.91 -9.55
N PRO A 53 -10.89 5.59 -9.48
CA PRO A 53 -11.93 4.65 -9.85
C PRO A 53 -13.18 4.93 -9.01
N ARG A 54 -14.31 5.16 -9.67
CA ARG A 54 -15.62 5.30 -9.01
C ARG A 54 -16.21 3.92 -8.89
N LEU A 55 -16.62 3.54 -7.69
CA LEU A 55 -17.53 2.41 -7.53
C LEU A 55 -18.91 2.90 -7.98
N GLU A 56 -19.53 2.20 -8.92
CA GLU A 56 -20.92 2.45 -9.34
C GLU A 56 -21.93 2.15 -8.21
N ARG A 57 -21.46 1.72 -7.05
CA ARG A 57 -22.28 1.37 -5.90
C ARG A 57 -22.43 2.55 -4.92
N ARG A 58 -23.64 2.63 -4.36
CA ARG A 58 -24.10 3.58 -3.34
C ARG A 58 -23.29 3.61 -2.02
N ASP A 59 -22.30 2.75 -1.86
CA ASP A 59 -21.43 2.73 -0.68
C ASP A 59 -20.40 3.86 -0.78
N LYS A 60 -20.40 4.72 0.22
CA LYS A 60 -19.58 5.94 0.35
C LYS A 60 -18.06 5.70 0.47
N GLY A 61 -17.54 4.56 0.06
CA GLY A 61 -16.11 4.21 0.06
C GLY A 61 -15.43 4.61 -1.25
N ALA A 62 -14.22 5.15 -1.18
CA ALA A 62 -13.38 5.31 -2.36
C ALA A 62 -13.07 3.93 -2.95
N ALA A 63 -13.26 3.76 -4.26
CA ALA A 63 -12.89 2.52 -4.94
C ALA A 63 -11.38 2.25 -4.78
N PRO A 64 -10.97 0.99 -4.66
CA PRO A 64 -9.56 0.65 -4.56
C PRO A 64 -8.87 1.01 -5.88
N HIS A 65 -7.69 1.59 -5.78
CA HIS A 65 -6.85 1.74 -6.96
C HIS A 65 -6.37 0.36 -7.41
N LEU A 66 -6.39 0.15 -8.72
CA LEU A 66 -6.03 -1.13 -9.31
C LEU A 66 -4.56 -1.16 -9.79
N PHE A 67 -3.74 -0.24 -9.33
CA PHE A 67 -2.28 -0.28 -9.56
C PHE A 67 -1.52 0.16 -8.30
N LEU A 68 -0.28 -0.29 -8.20
CA LEU A 68 0.66 0.10 -7.16
C LEU A 68 2.03 0.35 -7.76
N LEU A 69 2.71 1.37 -7.24
CA LEU A 69 4.11 1.66 -7.55
C LEU A 69 4.97 1.44 -6.30
N ASP A 70 6.01 0.65 -6.46
CA ASP A 70 7.05 0.43 -5.45
C ASP A 70 8.38 0.92 -5.97
N CYS A 71 9.19 1.53 -5.11
CA CYS A 71 10.57 1.92 -5.43
C CYS A 71 11.54 1.28 -4.46
N ALA A 72 12.66 0.82 -4.99
CA ALA A 72 13.71 0.19 -4.20
C ALA A 72 14.77 1.19 -3.68
N ALA A 73 14.63 2.48 -3.96
CA ALA A 73 15.58 3.51 -3.55
C ALA A 73 15.12 4.22 -2.28
N GLY A 74 16.05 4.48 -1.37
CA GLY A 74 15.90 5.44 -0.29
C GLY A 74 16.27 6.86 -0.72
N PRO A 75 16.28 7.84 0.22
CA PRO A 75 16.68 9.20 -0.06
C PRO A 75 18.13 9.28 -0.48
N GLY A 76 18.46 10.18 -1.41
CA GLY A 76 19.82 10.40 -1.89
C GLY A 76 19.90 10.70 -3.38
N PHE A 77 21.12 11.01 -3.85
CA PHE A 77 21.37 11.25 -5.27
C PHE A 77 21.60 9.94 -6.03
N GLY A 78 21.04 9.84 -7.23
CA GLY A 78 21.27 8.70 -8.11
C GLY A 78 20.96 8.99 -9.56
N THR A 79 21.55 8.20 -10.45
CA THR A 79 21.31 8.24 -11.90
C THR A 79 20.37 7.14 -12.37
N ALA A 80 19.87 6.31 -11.46
CA ALA A 80 18.91 5.29 -11.77
C ALA A 80 17.92 5.07 -10.62
N LEU A 81 16.65 4.82 -10.97
CA LEU A 81 15.59 4.45 -10.03
C LEU A 81 14.92 3.16 -10.52
N ARG A 82 14.94 2.14 -9.69
CA ARG A 82 14.17 0.91 -9.94
C ARG A 82 12.81 1.01 -9.28
N ALA A 83 11.77 0.80 -10.08
CA ALA A 83 10.41 0.78 -9.60
C ALA A 83 9.69 -0.49 -10.08
N ARG A 84 8.73 -0.95 -9.31
CA ARG A 84 7.82 -2.03 -9.69
C ARG A 84 6.43 -1.46 -9.83
N LEU A 85 5.86 -1.58 -11.05
CA LEU A 85 4.46 -1.33 -11.31
C LEU A 85 3.71 -2.66 -11.20
N ARG A 86 2.71 -2.71 -10.33
CA ARG A 86 1.77 -3.83 -10.23
C ARG A 86 0.39 -3.34 -10.63
N THR A 87 -0.28 -4.09 -11.49
CA THR A 87 -1.65 -3.83 -11.92
C THR A 87 -2.54 -5.00 -11.55
N PHE A 88 -3.79 -4.74 -11.22
CA PHE A 88 -4.75 -5.72 -10.73
C PHE A 88 -6.07 -5.65 -11.49
N GLY A 89 -6.72 -6.80 -11.67
CA GLY A 89 -8.03 -6.88 -12.30
C GLY A 89 -8.06 -6.20 -13.67
N ARG A 90 -9.03 -5.34 -13.90
CA ARG A 90 -9.21 -4.63 -15.19
C ARG A 90 -8.06 -3.68 -15.54
N ALA A 91 -7.25 -3.26 -14.56
CA ALA A 91 -6.10 -2.40 -14.84
C ALA A 91 -4.92 -3.14 -15.50
N VAL A 92 -4.94 -4.47 -15.51
CA VAL A 92 -3.92 -5.27 -16.22
C VAL A 92 -3.90 -4.93 -17.71
N GLU A 93 -5.05 -4.74 -18.32
CA GLU A 93 -5.20 -4.36 -19.74
C GLU A 93 -4.62 -2.97 -20.03
N LEU A 94 -4.56 -2.10 -19.01
CA LEU A 94 -4.03 -0.75 -19.11
C LEU A 94 -2.52 -0.67 -18.85
N THR A 95 -1.87 -1.79 -18.49
CA THR A 95 -0.42 -1.81 -18.19
C THR A 95 0.44 -1.26 -19.35
N PRO A 96 0.19 -1.63 -20.62
CA PRO A 96 0.94 -1.06 -21.74
C PRO A 96 0.80 0.47 -21.82
N LEU A 97 -0.41 1.00 -21.61
CA LEU A 97 -0.69 2.43 -21.62
C LEU A 97 0.08 3.16 -20.49
N LEU A 98 0.14 2.58 -19.28
CA LEU A 98 0.88 3.16 -18.16
C LEU A 98 2.40 3.20 -18.44
N ILE A 99 2.93 2.16 -19.06
CA ILE A 99 4.36 2.09 -19.46
C ILE A 99 4.64 3.13 -20.54
N GLU A 100 3.75 3.24 -21.54
CA GLU A 100 3.87 4.22 -22.62
C GLU A 100 3.83 5.65 -22.10
N ALA A 101 2.93 5.97 -21.17
CA ALA A 101 2.87 7.27 -20.52
C ALA A 101 4.22 7.63 -19.87
N PHE A 102 4.83 6.72 -19.12
CA PHE A 102 6.15 6.95 -18.56
C PHE A 102 7.23 7.16 -19.62
N LYS A 103 7.24 6.36 -20.70
CA LYS A 103 8.22 6.50 -21.80
C LYS A 103 8.12 7.85 -22.48
N ASN A 104 6.89 8.25 -22.86
CA ASN A 104 6.65 9.52 -23.55
C ASN A 104 6.96 10.74 -22.68
N HIS A 105 6.88 10.60 -21.35
CA HIS A 105 7.25 11.66 -20.42
C HIS A 105 8.76 11.75 -20.16
N GLY A 106 9.56 10.79 -20.62
CA GLY A 106 11.00 10.74 -20.37
C GLY A 106 11.74 12.00 -20.82
N ALA A 107 11.36 12.60 -21.93
CA ALA A 107 11.95 13.85 -22.43
C ALA A 107 11.60 15.08 -21.55
N VAL A 108 10.41 15.08 -20.92
CA VAL A 108 10.01 16.14 -19.96
C VAL A 108 10.79 16.00 -18.66
N GLY A 109 10.93 14.77 -18.16
CA GLY A 109 11.83 14.46 -17.07
C GLY A 109 11.16 14.24 -15.71
N PHE A 110 12.01 14.02 -14.73
CA PHE A 110 11.67 13.71 -13.34
C PHE A 110 12.26 14.76 -12.40
N GLY A 111 11.56 15.04 -11.31
CA GLY A 111 12.03 15.90 -10.25
C GLY A 111 11.60 17.36 -10.38
N GLU A 112 12.36 18.23 -9.71
CA GLU A 112 12.04 19.66 -9.63
C GLU A 112 12.58 20.44 -10.85
N SER A 113 12.17 21.69 -10.94
CA SER A 113 12.55 22.58 -12.06
C SER A 113 14.04 22.96 -11.99
N PRO A 114 14.80 22.78 -13.06
CA PRO A 114 14.40 22.07 -14.28
C PRO A 114 14.41 20.54 -14.08
N PRO A 115 13.37 19.83 -14.58
CA PRO A 115 13.28 18.39 -14.45
C PRO A 115 14.43 17.70 -15.20
N THR A 116 14.80 16.51 -14.76
CA THR A 116 15.89 15.74 -15.40
C THR A 116 15.28 14.69 -16.35
N PRO A 117 15.58 14.76 -17.65
CA PRO A 117 15.17 13.74 -18.60
C PRO A 117 15.66 12.34 -18.21
N TYR A 118 14.92 11.33 -18.63
CA TYR A 118 15.26 9.93 -18.39
C TYR A 118 14.87 9.02 -19.55
N GLU A 119 15.52 7.87 -19.60
CA GLU A 119 15.09 6.72 -20.38
C GLU A 119 14.42 5.69 -19.48
N LEU A 120 13.38 5.03 -20.00
CA LEU A 120 12.68 3.96 -19.31
C LEU A 120 12.95 2.62 -19.95
N ASP A 121 13.54 1.71 -19.19
CA ASP A 121 13.59 0.29 -19.50
C ASP A 121 12.49 -0.44 -18.71
N ALA A 122 11.61 -1.16 -19.43
CA ALA A 122 10.49 -1.86 -18.86
C ALA A 122 10.58 -3.35 -19.22
N ALA A 123 11.01 -4.16 -18.26
CA ALA A 123 11.03 -5.61 -18.40
C ALA A 123 9.90 -6.25 -17.59
N PRO A 124 9.16 -7.22 -18.16
CA PRO A 124 8.22 -8.01 -17.38
C PRO A 124 8.99 -8.84 -16.35
N VAL A 125 8.40 -8.98 -15.16
CA VAL A 125 8.94 -9.84 -14.11
C VAL A 125 8.02 -11.04 -13.97
N HIS A 126 8.59 -12.23 -13.95
CA HIS A 126 7.82 -13.42 -13.60
C HIS A 126 7.30 -13.28 -12.16
N VAL A 127 6.00 -13.33 -12.01
CA VAL A 127 5.34 -13.26 -10.71
C VAL A 127 4.87 -14.67 -10.34
N PRO A 128 5.26 -15.20 -9.17
CA PRO A 128 4.74 -16.49 -8.71
C PRO A 128 3.21 -16.43 -8.59
N PRO A 129 2.53 -17.59 -8.57
CA PRO A 129 1.09 -17.63 -8.38
C PRO A 129 0.66 -16.80 -7.19
N PRO A 130 -0.33 -15.88 -7.36
CA PRO A 130 -0.78 -15.05 -6.26
C PRO A 130 -1.35 -15.88 -5.09
N PRO A 131 -1.23 -15.42 -3.84
CA PRO A 131 -1.68 -16.15 -2.65
C PRO A 131 -3.19 -16.46 -2.61
N TRP A 132 -3.98 -15.79 -3.45
CA TRP A 132 -5.42 -16.02 -3.58
C TRP A 132 -5.80 -17.07 -4.63
N THR A 133 -4.84 -17.73 -5.25
CA THR A 133 -5.09 -18.80 -6.22
C THR A 133 -4.86 -20.18 -5.62
N ASP A 134 -5.52 -21.20 -6.16
CA ASP A 134 -5.36 -22.60 -5.73
C ASP A 134 -3.94 -23.16 -6.03
N ARG A 135 -3.18 -22.45 -6.86
CA ARG A 135 -1.80 -22.81 -7.19
C ARG A 135 -0.78 -22.36 -6.15
N TRP A 136 -1.18 -21.41 -5.27
CA TRP A 136 -0.30 -20.97 -4.19
C TRP A 136 -0.14 -22.08 -3.14
N ARG A 137 1.06 -22.19 -2.61
CA ARG A 137 1.37 -23.11 -1.50
C ARG A 137 2.10 -22.33 -0.41
N PRO A 138 1.78 -22.58 0.85
CA PRO A 138 2.52 -22.00 1.96
C PRO A 138 3.97 -22.48 1.94
N ALA A 139 4.87 -21.66 2.47
CA ALA A 139 6.30 -22.00 2.54
C ALA A 139 6.61 -23.11 3.55
N GLY A 140 5.63 -23.49 4.39
CA GLY A 140 5.79 -24.54 5.41
C GLY A 140 6.60 -24.12 6.63
N SER A 141 7.05 -22.85 6.70
CA SER A 141 7.67 -22.29 7.90
C SER A 141 6.59 -21.85 8.89
N ARG A 142 6.91 -21.91 10.18
CA ARG A 142 6.09 -21.30 11.23
C ARG A 142 6.68 -19.98 11.71
N ALA A 143 8.01 -19.87 11.72
CA ALA A 143 8.71 -18.68 12.17
C ALA A 143 8.84 -17.65 11.05
N TRP A 144 8.27 -16.47 11.26
CA TRP A 144 8.16 -15.39 10.26
C TRP A 144 8.72 -14.07 10.78
N LEU A 145 9.23 -13.26 9.85
CA LEU A 145 9.60 -11.87 10.05
C LEU A 145 8.74 -10.99 9.13
N LEU A 146 7.87 -10.19 9.72
CA LEU A 146 7.16 -9.09 9.03
C LEU A 146 7.95 -7.79 9.21
N GLU A 147 8.28 -7.15 8.12
CA GLU A 147 8.95 -5.84 8.10
C GLU A 147 8.03 -4.80 7.44
N PHE A 148 7.78 -3.69 8.12
CA PHE A 148 7.16 -2.49 7.54
C PHE A 148 8.25 -1.67 6.88
N THR A 149 8.41 -1.81 5.57
CA THR A 149 9.48 -1.17 4.78
C THR A 149 9.19 0.28 4.44
N THR A 150 7.92 0.70 4.55
CA THR A 150 7.48 2.09 4.50
C THR A 150 6.40 2.33 5.55
N PRO A 151 6.17 3.60 5.99
CA PRO A 151 5.18 3.88 7.03
C PRO A 151 3.80 3.30 6.71
N ALA A 152 3.25 2.51 7.60
CA ALA A 152 1.95 1.88 7.47
C ALA A 152 0.90 2.61 8.31
N GLN A 153 -0.05 3.28 7.66
CA GLN A 153 -1.18 3.94 8.32
C GLN A 153 -2.32 2.93 8.54
N LEU A 154 -2.14 2.07 9.52
CA LEU A 154 -3.16 1.07 9.87
C LEU A 154 -4.29 1.71 10.66
N SER A 155 -5.52 1.39 10.26
CA SER A 155 -6.74 1.79 10.97
C SER A 155 -7.63 0.58 11.14
N VAL A 156 -8.14 0.38 12.34
CA VAL A 156 -9.06 -0.70 12.67
C VAL A 156 -10.39 -0.18 13.20
N GLY A 157 -11.45 -0.90 12.89
CA GLY A 157 -12.75 -0.70 13.53
C GLY A 157 -12.73 -1.39 14.88
N VAL A 158 -13.01 -0.65 15.95
CA VAL A 158 -13.09 -1.16 17.31
C VAL A 158 -14.48 -0.93 17.88
N GLN A 159 -14.85 -1.71 18.88
CA GLN A 159 -16.08 -1.53 19.66
C GLN A 159 -15.74 -1.03 21.06
N THR A 160 -16.58 -0.15 21.62
CA THR A 160 -16.57 0.20 23.03
C THR A 160 -17.33 -0.86 23.85
N LEU A 161 -17.20 -0.83 25.18
CA LEU A 161 -18.03 -1.67 26.07
C LEU A 161 -19.54 -1.50 25.85
N GLU A 162 -19.97 -0.31 25.46
CA GLU A 162 -21.37 0.03 25.14
C GLU A 162 -21.79 -0.42 23.74
N GLY A 163 -20.92 -1.10 22.98
CA GLY A 163 -21.19 -1.58 21.64
C GLY A 163 -21.05 -0.54 20.54
N SER A 164 -20.69 0.70 20.86
CA SER A 164 -20.46 1.74 19.84
C SER A 164 -19.25 1.41 18.99
N LYS A 165 -19.41 1.56 17.67
CA LYS A 165 -18.31 1.32 16.72
C LYS A 165 -17.47 2.60 16.53
N ARG A 166 -16.16 2.48 16.66
CA ARG A 166 -15.20 3.56 16.42
C ARG A 166 -14.11 3.09 15.47
N ARG A 167 -13.41 4.04 14.86
CA ARG A 167 -12.22 3.77 14.05
C ARG A 167 -11.01 4.40 14.73
N ILE A 168 -10.01 3.59 15.01
CA ILE A 168 -8.73 4.07 15.56
C ILE A 168 -7.62 3.92 14.52
N GLN A 169 -6.63 4.82 14.60
CA GLN A 169 -5.40 4.79 13.81
C GLN A 169 -4.27 4.35 14.73
N LEU A 170 -3.65 3.21 14.45
CA LEU A 170 -2.67 2.59 15.36
C LEU A 170 -1.39 3.43 15.54
N HIS A 171 -1.08 4.31 14.59
CA HIS A 171 0.09 5.20 14.66
C HIS A 171 -0.19 6.54 15.36
N LYS A 172 -1.42 6.76 15.84
CA LYS A 172 -1.79 7.99 16.55
C LYS A 172 -2.11 7.70 18.01
N PRO A 173 -1.68 8.58 18.93
CA PRO A 173 -2.02 8.42 20.34
C PRO A 173 -3.54 8.47 20.52
N ARG A 174 -4.05 7.63 21.39
CA ARG A 174 -5.45 7.68 21.81
C ARG A 174 -5.68 8.88 22.71
N ARG A 175 -6.86 9.47 22.60
CA ARG A 175 -7.30 10.60 23.40
C ARG A 175 -8.25 10.21 24.53
N ASP A 176 -8.77 9.00 24.48
CA ASP A 176 -9.71 8.48 25.47
C ASP A 176 -9.16 7.20 26.14
N GLU A 177 -9.50 7.00 27.41
CA GLU A 177 -9.08 5.86 28.20
C GLU A 177 -10.13 4.72 28.22
N ALA A 178 -11.20 4.86 27.42
CA ALA A 178 -12.26 3.86 27.40
C ALA A 178 -11.75 2.52 26.82
N PRO A 179 -12.09 1.38 27.43
CA PRO A 179 -11.73 0.06 26.90
C PRO A 179 -12.28 -0.13 25.49
N LEU A 180 -11.43 -0.61 24.59
CA LEU A 180 -11.77 -0.87 23.19
C LEU A 180 -11.55 -2.34 22.86
N PHE A 181 -12.33 -2.84 21.92
CA PHE A 181 -12.26 -4.23 21.46
C PHE A 181 -12.09 -4.27 19.94
N PHE A 182 -11.08 -5.00 19.48
CA PHE A 182 -10.90 -5.34 18.07
C PHE A 182 -11.25 -6.81 17.85
N LEU A 183 -12.26 -7.08 17.03
CA LEU A 183 -12.77 -8.45 16.79
C LEU A 183 -13.13 -9.21 18.08
N GLY A 184 -13.66 -8.49 19.08
CA GLY A 184 -14.03 -9.07 20.38
C GLY A 184 -12.87 -9.22 21.38
N ARG A 185 -11.64 -8.90 21.00
CA ARG A 185 -10.45 -8.94 21.87
C ARG A 185 -10.16 -7.56 22.44
N PRO A 186 -9.82 -7.44 23.73
CA PRO A 186 -9.45 -6.18 24.31
C PRO A 186 -8.21 -5.62 23.60
N VAL A 187 -8.27 -4.34 23.30
CA VAL A 187 -7.10 -3.57 22.84
C VAL A 187 -6.51 -2.94 24.09
N ASP A 188 -5.45 -3.54 24.61
CA ASP A 188 -4.80 -3.07 25.82
C ASP A 188 -4.31 -1.62 25.67
N GLU A 189 -4.49 -0.85 26.71
CA GLU A 189 -3.97 0.50 26.80
C GLU A 189 -2.47 0.45 27.06
N PHE A 190 -1.68 0.76 26.05
CA PHE A 190 -0.27 0.98 26.28
C PHE A 190 -0.06 2.44 26.68
N PRO A 191 0.40 2.71 27.91
CA PRO A 191 0.81 4.05 28.29
C PRO A 191 1.99 4.48 27.43
N GLY A 192 1.80 5.54 26.68
CA GLY A 192 2.84 6.08 25.81
C GLY A 192 2.75 5.65 24.35
N ARG A 193 3.83 5.86 23.61
CA ARG A 193 3.92 5.65 22.16
C ARG A 193 4.19 4.20 21.74
N MET A 194 3.91 3.22 22.57
CA MET A 194 4.11 1.82 22.23
C MET A 194 2.94 1.32 21.39
N ILE A 195 3.27 0.58 20.33
CA ILE A 195 2.30 -0.06 19.45
C ILE A 195 2.14 -1.50 19.91
N ASP A 196 0.89 -1.92 20.13
CA ASP A 196 0.59 -3.34 20.34
C ASP A 196 0.95 -4.14 19.07
N ALA A 197 1.95 -5.00 19.20
CA ALA A 197 2.46 -5.78 18.07
C ALA A 197 1.45 -6.81 17.58
N GLN A 198 0.69 -7.42 18.50
CA GLN A 198 -0.37 -8.37 18.18
C GLN A 198 -1.47 -7.67 17.37
N LEU A 199 -1.91 -6.50 17.83
CA LEU A 199 -2.89 -5.69 17.12
C LEU A 199 -2.35 -5.21 15.76
N ALA A 200 -1.09 -4.75 15.69
CA ALA A 200 -0.47 -4.30 14.44
C ALA A 200 -0.38 -5.44 13.40
N LEU A 201 0.01 -6.64 13.82
CA LEU A 201 0.10 -7.82 12.98
C LEU A 201 -1.28 -8.22 12.42
N HIS A 202 -2.27 -8.35 13.30
CA HIS A 202 -3.62 -8.75 12.90
C HIS A 202 -4.36 -7.64 12.11
N ALA A 203 -4.13 -6.38 12.43
CA ALA A 203 -4.62 -5.25 11.63
C ALA A 203 -4.03 -5.26 10.22
N THR A 204 -2.77 -5.67 10.08
CA THR A 204 -2.11 -5.84 8.79
C THR A 204 -2.76 -6.96 7.98
N ALA A 205 -2.99 -8.12 8.58
CA ALA A 205 -3.67 -9.24 7.95
C ALA A 205 -5.11 -8.89 7.55
N TRP A 206 -5.85 -8.24 8.44
CA TRP A 206 -7.20 -7.76 8.18
C TRP A 206 -7.25 -6.74 7.02
N ALA A 207 -6.32 -5.78 7.00
CA ALA A 207 -6.21 -4.80 5.93
C ALA A 207 -5.90 -5.47 4.58
N ALA A 208 -5.06 -6.51 4.57
CA ALA A 208 -4.73 -7.29 3.38
C ALA A 208 -5.96 -8.03 2.83
N ALA A 209 -6.70 -8.73 3.69
CA ALA A 209 -7.92 -9.45 3.32
C ALA A 209 -8.99 -8.51 2.77
N ARG A 210 -9.19 -7.37 3.44
CA ARG A 210 -10.11 -6.33 3.00
C ARG A 210 -9.71 -5.76 1.63
N ASN A 211 -8.43 -5.46 1.43
CA ASN A 211 -7.94 -4.96 0.15
C ASN A 211 -8.22 -5.94 -0.98
N LEU A 212 -7.95 -7.24 -0.76
CA LEU A 212 -8.23 -8.25 -1.76
C LEU A 212 -9.71 -8.29 -2.13
N ARG A 213 -10.60 -8.28 -1.13
CA ARG A 213 -12.06 -8.25 -1.36
C ARG A 213 -12.48 -7.04 -2.19
N GLU A 214 -11.97 -5.85 -1.84
CA GLU A 214 -12.28 -4.61 -2.56
C GLU A 214 -11.76 -4.65 -4.01
N MET A 215 -10.56 -5.19 -4.23
CA MET A 215 -9.98 -5.33 -5.57
C MET A 215 -10.72 -6.36 -6.41
N CYS A 216 -11.14 -7.49 -5.84
CA CYS A 216 -11.98 -8.48 -6.51
C CYS A 216 -13.32 -7.87 -6.90
N ALA A 217 -13.99 -7.16 -5.99
CA ALA A 217 -15.26 -6.48 -6.28
C ALA A 217 -15.11 -5.44 -7.41
N ALA A 218 -14.04 -4.63 -7.40
CA ALA A 218 -13.76 -3.67 -8.46
C ALA A 218 -13.45 -4.33 -9.82
N SER A 219 -13.04 -5.59 -9.80
CA SER A 219 -12.76 -6.40 -11.00
C SER A 219 -13.97 -7.26 -11.44
N GLY A 220 -15.10 -7.17 -10.73
CA GLY A 220 -16.28 -7.99 -11.00
C GLY A 220 -16.17 -9.44 -10.53
N VAL A 221 -15.19 -9.74 -9.67
CA VAL A 221 -14.96 -11.08 -9.10
C VAL A 221 -15.58 -11.13 -7.70
N GLN A 222 -16.34 -12.17 -7.40
CA GLN A 222 -16.81 -12.41 -6.03
C GLN A 222 -15.68 -13.03 -5.19
N TYR A 223 -15.48 -12.48 -3.99
CA TYR A 223 -14.56 -13.00 -3.00
C TYR A 223 -15.31 -13.11 -1.67
N GLU A 224 -15.57 -14.33 -1.24
CA GLU A 224 -16.50 -14.63 -0.16
C GLU A 224 -15.87 -14.63 1.24
N GLN A 225 -14.53 -14.63 1.36
CA GLN A 225 -13.89 -14.66 2.67
C GLN A 225 -14.19 -13.39 3.49
N ASN A 226 -14.71 -13.61 4.68
CA ASN A 226 -14.91 -12.54 5.65
C ASN A 226 -13.59 -12.23 6.37
N ALA A 227 -13.05 -11.03 6.13
CA ALA A 227 -11.79 -10.59 6.74
C ALA A 227 -11.81 -10.65 8.28
N ASP A 228 -12.97 -10.31 8.89
CA ASP A 228 -13.12 -10.32 10.35
C ASP A 228 -13.03 -11.76 10.90
N ALA A 229 -13.77 -12.69 10.28
CA ALA A 229 -13.80 -14.09 10.71
C ALA A 229 -12.43 -14.77 10.56
N VAL A 230 -11.76 -14.56 9.42
CA VAL A 230 -10.43 -15.14 9.17
C VAL A 230 -9.40 -14.58 10.16
N THR A 231 -9.40 -13.26 10.35
CA THR A 231 -8.44 -12.62 11.27
C THR A 231 -8.71 -13.04 12.73
N ALA A 232 -9.97 -13.18 13.15
CA ALA A 232 -10.31 -13.65 14.50
C ALA A 232 -9.86 -15.11 14.74
N ALA A 233 -10.01 -15.97 13.74
CA ALA A 233 -9.63 -17.39 13.86
C ALA A 233 -8.13 -17.61 14.06
N ILE A 234 -7.29 -16.80 13.45
CA ILE A 234 -5.82 -16.94 13.53
C ILE A 234 -5.20 -16.23 14.73
N TRP A 235 -5.98 -15.44 15.50
CA TRP A 235 -5.45 -14.61 16.59
C TRP A 235 -4.78 -15.43 17.69
N ASP A 236 -5.45 -16.48 18.16
CA ASP A 236 -4.97 -17.30 19.27
C ASP A 236 -3.87 -18.28 18.87
N GLU A 237 -3.70 -18.52 17.57
CA GLU A 237 -2.68 -19.42 17.00
C GLU A 237 -1.36 -18.70 16.68
N THR A 238 -1.31 -17.39 16.96
CA THR A 238 -0.16 -16.55 16.61
C THR A 238 0.61 -16.17 17.86
N GLU A 239 1.89 -16.51 17.90
CA GLU A 239 2.81 -16.14 18.98
C GLU A 239 3.85 -15.13 18.49
N ILE A 240 3.93 -13.98 19.15
CA ILE A 240 4.94 -12.97 18.86
C ILE A 240 6.20 -13.25 19.67
N THR A 241 7.32 -13.47 18.96
CA THR A 241 8.60 -13.82 19.57
C THR A 241 9.52 -12.61 19.76
N ARG A 242 9.43 -11.62 18.86
CA ARG A 242 10.25 -10.41 18.96
C ARG A 242 9.59 -9.21 18.28
N VAL A 243 9.79 -8.02 18.86
CA VAL A 243 9.20 -6.78 18.37
C VAL A 243 10.25 -5.65 18.31
N SER A 244 10.25 -4.92 17.22
CA SER A 244 10.96 -3.67 17.09
C SER A 244 10.12 -2.74 16.20
N LEU A 245 9.08 -2.14 16.77
CA LEU A 245 8.18 -1.22 16.09
C LEU A 245 8.42 0.22 16.53
N GLY A 246 8.22 1.15 15.61
CA GLY A 246 8.26 2.58 15.84
C GLY A 246 7.20 3.32 15.05
N ILE A 247 6.98 4.58 15.41
CA ILE A 247 6.12 5.51 14.66
C ILE A 247 7.02 6.54 13.99
N VAL A 248 6.90 6.65 12.67
CA VAL A 248 7.43 7.78 11.94
C VAL A 248 6.35 8.85 11.90
N SER A 249 6.69 10.05 12.39
CA SER A 249 5.84 11.23 12.25
C SER A 249 6.46 12.12 11.19
N ASP A 250 5.71 12.35 10.13
CA ASP A 250 6.13 13.19 9.03
C ASP A 250 5.26 14.43 8.93
N THR A 251 5.88 15.57 8.69
CA THR A 251 5.18 16.85 8.56
C THR A 251 4.90 17.13 7.08
N PRO A 252 3.68 17.51 6.70
CA PRO A 252 3.42 17.96 5.34
C PRO A 252 4.37 19.08 4.96
N SER A 253 5.00 18.99 3.80
CA SER A 253 5.81 20.07 3.24
C SER A 253 4.95 20.93 2.30
N PRO A 254 5.37 22.16 1.96
CA PRO A 254 4.65 22.99 0.99
C PRO A 254 4.45 22.30 -0.38
N LYS A 255 5.35 21.38 -0.73
CA LYS A 255 5.27 20.58 -1.97
C LYS A 255 4.49 19.29 -1.82
N ARG A 256 4.16 18.88 -0.59
CA ARG A 256 3.43 17.68 -0.28
C ARG A 256 2.41 17.97 0.81
N SER A 257 1.17 18.12 0.41
CA SER A 257 0.04 18.38 1.32
C SER A 257 -0.33 17.20 2.23
N ILE A 258 0.36 16.06 2.09
CA ILE A 258 0.02 14.78 2.72
C ILE A 258 1.15 14.36 3.67
N ALA A 259 0.81 14.12 4.94
CA ALA A 259 1.71 13.47 5.89
C ALA A 259 1.85 11.97 5.56
N LEU A 260 3.09 11.49 5.54
CA LEU A 260 3.41 10.06 5.36
C LEU A 260 3.81 9.43 6.70
N ASP A 261 3.06 9.74 7.74
CA ASP A 261 3.19 9.16 9.08
C ASP A 261 2.73 7.68 9.09
N GLY A 262 3.20 6.91 10.06
CA GLY A 262 2.77 5.52 10.20
C GLY A 262 3.72 4.64 11.00
N ILE A 263 3.38 3.36 11.07
CA ILE A 263 4.17 2.32 11.74
C ILE A 263 5.30 1.87 10.82
N VAL A 264 6.50 1.75 11.38
CA VAL A 264 7.68 1.14 10.76
C VAL A 264 8.30 0.13 11.70
N GLY A 265 9.16 -0.76 11.17
CA GLY A 265 9.91 -1.71 11.98
C GLY A 265 9.55 -3.16 11.69
N ARG A 266 9.71 -4.04 12.68
CA ARG A 266 9.70 -5.49 12.47
C ARG A 266 8.98 -6.21 13.59
N ILE A 267 8.30 -7.32 13.22
CA ILE A 267 7.66 -8.29 14.13
C ILE A 267 8.15 -9.67 13.73
N GLU A 268 8.75 -10.41 14.65
CA GLU A 268 9.03 -11.83 14.51
C GLU A 268 7.91 -12.61 15.24
N PHE A 269 7.38 -13.65 14.59
CA PHE A 269 6.23 -14.37 15.10
C PHE A 269 6.13 -15.77 14.53
N ASP A 270 5.48 -16.65 15.25
CA ASP A 270 5.03 -17.95 14.81
C ASP A 270 3.55 -17.89 14.44
N ALA A 271 3.18 -18.47 13.32
CA ALA A 271 1.82 -18.36 12.82
C ALA A 271 1.37 -19.52 11.93
N PRO A 272 0.04 -19.75 11.86
CA PRO A 272 -0.53 -20.71 10.92
C PRO A 272 -0.39 -20.23 9.46
N PRO A 273 -0.51 -21.17 8.49
CA PRO A 273 -0.40 -20.88 7.05
C PRO A 273 -1.38 -19.81 6.55
N GLU A 274 -2.53 -19.69 7.19
CA GLU A 274 -3.57 -18.73 6.85
C GLU A 274 -3.09 -17.29 7.07
N LEU A 275 -2.34 -17.05 8.16
CA LEU A 275 -1.74 -15.74 8.40
C LEU A 275 -0.63 -15.42 7.40
N GLU A 276 0.23 -16.41 7.07
CA GLU A 276 1.19 -16.25 5.98
C GLU A 276 0.48 -15.79 4.70
N ARG A 277 -0.59 -16.48 4.31
CA ARG A 277 -1.37 -16.17 3.11
C ARG A 277 -1.85 -14.72 3.11
N LEU A 278 -2.44 -14.25 4.21
CA LEU A 278 -2.93 -12.86 4.32
C LEU A 278 -1.80 -11.85 4.23
N LEU A 279 -0.68 -12.10 4.89
CA LEU A 279 0.48 -11.21 4.85
C LEU A 279 1.14 -11.18 3.46
N ARG A 280 1.18 -12.29 2.74
CA ARG A 280 1.60 -12.33 1.32
C ARG A 280 0.65 -11.53 0.43
N ILE A 281 -0.65 -11.56 0.70
CA ILE A 281 -1.60 -10.66 0.02
C ILE A 281 -1.25 -9.20 0.33
N GLY A 282 -0.99 -8.87 1.59
CA GLY A 282 -0.57 -7.53 2.00
C GLY A 282 0.74 -7.07 1.34
N GLU A 283 1.70 -7.96 1.18
CA GLU A 283 2.97 -7.71 0.47
C GLU A 283 2.73 -7.32 -1.00
N LEU A 284 1.74 -7.94 -1.65
CA LEU A 284 1.37 -7.64 -3.02
C LEU A 284 0.51 -6.38 -3.17
N THR A 285 -0.42 -6.17 -2.26
CA THR A 285 -1.46 -5.13 -2.37
C THR A 285 -1.16 -3.86 -1.57
N GLY A 286 -0.14 -3.89 -0.72
CA GLY A 286 0.09 -2.88 0.32
C GLY A 286 -0.95 -2.96 1.44
N VAL A 287 -0.70 -2.33 2.58
CA VAL A 287 -1.59 -2.34 3.74
C VAL A 287 -1.86 -0.92 4.25
N GLY A 288 -3.01 -0.73 4.86
CA GLY A 288 -3.39 0.56 5.44
C GLY A 288 -3.82 1.62 4.42
N ALA A 289 -3.87 2.86 4.89
CA ALA A 289 -4.17 4.02 4.06
C ALA A 289 -2.91 4.47 3.28
N ARG A 290 -3.12 5.32 2.26
CA ARG A 290 -2.04 5.94 1.46
C ARG A 290 -1.06 4.98 0.80
N LYS A 291 -1.46 3.74 0.59
CA LYS A 291 -0.63 2.73 -0.09
C LYS A 291 -0.25 3.12 -1.54
N PHE A 292 -1.04 3.99 -2.17
CA PHE A 292 -0.77 4.52 -3.53
C PHE A 292 0.29 5.62 -3.54
N GLU A 293 0.47 6.28 -2.40
CA GLU A 293 1.54 7.24 -2.18
C GLU A 293 2.85 6.55 -1.75
N GLY A 294 2.89 5.22 -1.76
CA GLY A 294 4.05 4.44 -1.40
C GLY A 294 4.12 4.03 0.08
N CYS A 295 3.11 4.39 0.89
CA CYS A 295 2.98 3.93 2.27
C CYS A 295 2.52 2.48 2.36
N GLY A 296 2.68 1.85 3.55
CA GLY A 296 2.12 0.54 3.85
C GLY A 296 2.75 -0.60 3.05
N ARG A 297 4.01 -0.48 2.68
CA ARG A 297 4.76 -1.58 2.10
C ARG A 297 5.26 -2.48 3.20
N ILE A 298 4.97 -3.76 3.07
CA ILE A 298 5.45 -4.79 3.97
C ILE A 298 6.27 -5.81 3.20
N LYS A 299 7.14 -6.50 3.92
CA LYS A 299 7.91 -7.64 3.44
C LYS A 299 7.79 -8.77 4.44
N LEU A 300 7.48 -9.94 3.96
CA LEU A 300 7.42 -11.16 4.74
C LEU A 300 8.58 -12.08 4.35
N SER A 301 9.35 -12.52 5.34
CA SER A 301 10.43 -13.50 5.17
C SER A 301 10.39 -14.51 6.32
N THR A 302 11.07 -15.64 6.16
CA THR A 302 11.28 -16.56 7.27
C THR A 302 12.22 -15.92 8.28
N ALA A 303 11.90 -16.04 9.58
CA ALA A 303 12.84 -15.70 10.65
C ALA A 303 14.03 -16.68 10.60
N LYS A 304 15.22 -16.18 10.91
CA LYS A 304 16.45 -16.99 10.92
C LYS A 304 16.70 -17.56 12.30
#